data_e0d720fe5c1802250522b39d78e37694
#
_entry.id   e0d720fe5c1802250522b39d78e37694
#
_cell.length_a   1.000
_cell.length_b   1.000
_cell.length_c   1.000
_cell.angle_alpha   90.00
_cell.angle_beta   90.00
_cell.angle_gamma   90.00
#
_symmetry.space_group_name_H-M   'P 1'
#
loop_
_entity.id
_entity.type
_entity.pdbx_description
1 polymer ?
#
loop_
_entity_poly.entity_id
_entity_poly.type
_entity_poly.pdbx_seq_one_letter_code
_entity_poly.pdbx_strand_id
1 'polypeptide(L)'
;MEPMSDHHATDRPRAADAEPGAPAEPAPAVAHPVDWAFAARTARSLAAAGPRFTPREATREAEGLRAAAEAAVPHVHRLTGLEAARDLRDSQVLVVDRPTWSRAATQSFATLLDPTFAHLRDTRPREHAAATTRVTRHATALEMGGILAWMSGKILGQYDPFIALPGPGGTAAGPAGGRLLLVAPNVAQVRAEINVDPVDFRLWVCLHEQTHRVQFAAAPWLREHLRAEITALTVGLFDKAESLPERLRTALAAANPLGREADAGRIGTRDGHDAQDAAAARPAPGLLGAIQDEEDRERLSRLTAVMSLLEGHANVVMDGVDSSVVSSVKTIRRRFDERGDRRSPLDRMLRRVLGMDAKMAQYRDGQRFVAAAVAELGMAGFNVVWDAPELLPSEAELHAPETWVARIRAQA
;
A
#
# COMPACT_ATOMS: atom_id res chain seq x y z
N MET A 1 39.23 -53.65 73.39
CA MET A 1 40.35 -53.94 72.50
C MET A 1 40.02 -53.33 71.16
N GLU A 2 40.58 -52.15 70.98
CA GLU A 2 40.44 -51.34 69.76
C GLU A 2 41.13 -52.01 68.55
N PRO A 3 40.86 -51.48 67.34
CA PRO A 3 41.55 -50.24 66.96
C PRO A 3 40.75 -49.22 66.14
N MET A 4 41.23 -48.01 66.29
CA MET A 4 40.93 -46.78 65.54
C MET A 4 41.13 -46.94 64.03
N SER A 5 40.27 -46.29 63.27
CA SER A 5 40.54 -46.02 61.85
C SER A 5 40.34 -44.50 61.58
N ASP A 6 41.45 -43.94 61.13
CA ASP A 6 41.57 -42.53 60.66
C ASP A 6 40.69 -42.27 59.46
N HIS A 7 39.90 -41.16 59.52
CA HIS A 7 39.29 -40.58 58.34
C HIS A 7 39.99 -39.24 57.98
N HIS A 8 40.80 -39.33 56.95
CA HIS A 8 41.31 -38.16 56.24
C HIS A 8 40.17 -37.37 55.61
N ALA A 9 39.94 -36.18 56.09
CA ALA A 9 39.07 -35.21 55.48
C ALA A 9 39.84 -34.52 54.33
N THR A 10 39.46 -34.81 53.09
CA THR A 10 39.91 -34.07 51.91
C THR A 10 39.07 -32.80 51.82
N ASP A 11 39.77 -31.69 52.01
CA ASP A 11 39.29 -30.31 51.81
C ASP A 11 39.03 -30.10 50.30
N ARG A 12 37.72 -29.89 49.95
CA ARG A 12 37.36 -29.47 48.60
C ARG A 12 37.17 -27.95 48.63
N PRO A 13 37.80 -27.21 47.70
CA PRO A 13 37.61 -25.78 47.64
C PRO A 13 36.16 -25.45 47.25
N ARG A 14 35.54 -24.58 48.04
CA ARG A 14 34.21 -24.01 47.87
C ARG A 14 34.17 -23.23 46.56
N ALA A 15 33.28 -23.61 45.63
CA ALA A 15 33.02 -22.86 44.43
C ALA A 15 32.59 -21.44 44.82
N ALA A 16 33.28 -20.44 44.28
CA ALA A 16 32.95 -19.05 44.43
C ALA A 16 31.55 -18.79 43.81
N ASP A 17 30.67 -18.19 44.59
CA ASP A 17 29.37 -17.70 44.15
C ASP A 17 29.60 -16.67 43.07
N ALA A 18 29.36 -17.05 41.79
CA ALA A 18 29.27 -16.09 40.69
C ALA A 18 27.97 -15.31 40.85
N GLU A 19 28.07 -14.04 41.14
CA GLU A 19 26.92 -13.11 41.11
C GLU A 19 26.23 -13.22 39.75
N PRO A 20 24.87 -13.24 39.67
CA PRO A 20 24.16 -13.22 38.42
C PRO A 20 24.47 -11.88 37.74
N GLY A 21 25.14 -11.96 36.57
CA GLY A 21 25.49 -10.79 35.76
C GLY A 21 24.29 -9.87 35.57
N ALA A 22 24.50 -8.58 35.79
CA ALA A 22 23.50 -7.56 35.52
C ALA A 22 22.94 -7.76 34.10
N PRO A 23 21.62 -7.57 33.90
CA PRO A 23 21.05 -7.67 32.55
C PRO A 23 21.78 -6.71 31.63
N ALA A 24 22.27 -7.23 30.50
CA ALA A 24 22.93 -6.44 29.49
C ALA A 24 22.04 -5.24 29.13
N GLU A 25 22.57 -4.03 29.20
CA GLU A 25 21.86 -2.83 28.74
C GLU A 25 21.37 -3.11 27.30
N PRO A 26 20.09 -2.83 26.99
CA PRO A 26 19.59 -3.00 25.64
C PRO A 26 20.46 -2.14 24.71
N ALA A 27 20.99 -2.79 23.65
CA ALA A 27 21.77 -2.10 22.64
C ALA A 27 21.02 -0.81 22.21
N PRO A 28 21.72 0.32 22.06
CA PRO A 28 21.06 1.58 21.70
C PRO A 28 20.24 1.37 20.44
N ALA A 29 18.94 1.68 20.53
CA ALA A 29 18.01 1.54 19.42
C ALA A 29 18.59 2.28 18.21
N VAL A 30 18.79 1.56 17.10
CA VAL A 30 19.34 2.13 15.87
C VAL A 30 18.49 3.33 15.47
N ALA A 31 19.11 4.50 15.30
CA ALA A 31 18.38 5.70 14.95
C ALA A 31 17.80 5.54 13.53
N HIS A 32 16.50 5.71 13.40
CA HIS A 32 15.77 5.67 12.14
C HIS A 32 15.77 7.03 11.45
N PRO A 33 15.84 7.14 10.12
CA PRO A 33 15.69 8.40 9.37
C PRO A 33 14.34 9.08 9.59
N VAL A 34 13.32 8.35 10.03
CA VAL A 34 11.98 8.86 10.38
C VAL A 34 11.68 8.59 11.85
N ASP A 35 11.25 9.59 12.59
CA ASP A 35 10.64 9.39 13.92
C ASP A 35 9.17 9.00 13.74
N TRP A 36 8.92 7.69 13.60
CA TRP A 36 7.58 7.15 13.36
C TRP A 36 6.59 7.47 14.49
N ALA A 37 7.07 7.54 15.74
CA ALA A 37 6.23 7.92 16.87
C ALA A 37 5.82 9.39 16.77
N PHE A 38 6.72 10.27 16.35
CA PHE A 38 6.41 11.67 16.11
C PHE A 38 5.49 11.84 14.90
N ALA A 39 5.72 11.12 13.80
CA ALA A 39 4.83 11.11 12.64
C ALA A 39 3.39 10.69 13.02
N ALA A 40 3.23 9.63 13.81
CA ALA A 40 1.92 9.19 14.28
C ALA A 40 1.23 10.23 15.19
N ARG A 41 1.98 10.89 16.09
CA ARG A 41 1.44 11.99 16.92
C ARG A 41 1.02 13.19 16.07
N THR A 42 1.83 13.58 15.09
CA THR A 42 1.53 14.65 14.15
C THR A 42 0.27 14.33 13.34
N ALA A 43 0.20 13.13 12.76
CA ALA A 43 -0.97 12.69 12.01
C ALA A 43 -2.25 12.72 12.88
N ARG A 44 -2.15 12.26 14.11
CA ARG A 44 -3.27 12.31 15.07
C ARG A 44 -3.72 13.75 15.34
N SER A 45 -2.80 14.69 15.55
CA SER A 45 -3.12 16.07 15.89
C SER A 45 -3.69 16.87 14.72
N LEU A 46 -3.29 16.52 13.49
CA LEU A 46 -3.72 17.18 12.26
C LEU A 46 -4.91 16.50 11.57
N ALA A 47 -5.27 15.28 11.99
CA ALA A 47 -6.40 14.56 11.40
C ALA A 47 -7.71 15.37 11.59
N ALA A 48 -8.46 15.52 10.49
CA ALA A 48 -9.75 16.21 10.53
C ALA A 48 -10.72 15.50 11.49
N ALA A 49 -11.47 16.26 12.27
CA ALA A 49 -12.33 15.74 13.36
C ALA A 49 -13.47 14.86 12.84
N GLY A 50 -13.86 14.71 11.68
CA GLY A 50 -14.95 13.84 11.22
C GLY A 50 -16.31 14.17 11.84
N PRO A 51 -17.32 13.34 11.59
CA PRO A 51 -18.64 13.50 12.16
C PRO A 51 -18.61 13.29 13.69
N ARG A 52 -19.44 14.03 14.40
CA ARG A 52 -19.62 13.88 15.85
C ARG A 52 -20.62 12.77 16.11
N PHE A 53 -20.21 11.77 16.88
CA PHE A 53 -21.05 10.66 17.34
C PHE A 53 -21.27 10.74 18.85
N THR A 54 -22.48 10.42 19.28
CA THR A 54 -22.68 9.98 20.66
C THR A 54 -22.04 8.59 20.87
N PRO A 55 -21.70 8.20 22.10
CA PRO A 55 -21.15 6.85 22.35
C PRO A 55 -22.03 5.72 21.79
N ARG A 56 -23.35 5.85 21.86
CA ARG A 56 -24.29 4.86 21.31
C ARG A 56 -24.24 4.79 19.77
N GLU A 57 -24.12 5.92 19.11
CA GLU A 57 -23.98 5.96 17.64
C GLU A 57 -22.64 5.37 17.20
N ALA A 58 -21.56 5.69 17.90
CA ALA A 58 -20.24 5.14 17.60
C ALA A 58 -20.23 3.60 17.76
N THR A 59 -20.83 3.07 18.84
CA THR A 59 -20.97 1.63 19.04
C THR A 59 -21.78 0.99 17.92
N ARG A 60 -22.95 1.55 17.57
CA ARG A 60 -23.81 1.04 16.50
C ARG A 60 -23.10 1.04 15.14
N GLU A 61 -22.33 2.08 14.85
CA GLU A 61 -21.57 2.16 13.60
C GLU A 61 -20.48 1.10 13.55
N ALA A 62 -19.76 0.90 14.65
CA ALA A 62 -18.72 -0.11 14.75
C ALA A 62 -19.27 -1.54 14.66
N GLU A 63 -20.36 -1.83 15.34
CA GLU A 63 -21.04 -3.14 15.28
C GLU A 63 -21.59 -3.41 13.86
N GLY A 64 -22.22 -2.39 13.25
CA GLY A 64 -22.73 -2.50 11.90
C GLY A 64 -21.64 -2.77 10.86
N LEU A 65 -20.46 -2.16 11.00
CA LEU A 65 -19.32 -2.44 10.13
C LEU A 65 -18.73 -3.84 10.35
N ARG A 66 -18.64 -4.32 11.60
CA ARG A 66 -18.19 -5.70 11.88
C ARG A 66 -19.13 -6.71 11.26
N ALA A 67 -20.45 -6.54 11.48
CA ALA A 67 -21.46 -7.42 10.89
C ALA A 67 -21.42 -7.38 9.35
N ALA A 68 -21.27 -6.21 8.74
CA ALA A 68 -21.14 -6.07 7.29
C ALA A 68 -19.86 -6.72 6.75
N ALA A 69 -18.72 -6.61 7.47
CA ALA A 69 -17.48 -7.25 7.07
C ALA A 69 -17.58 -8.78 7.11
N GLU A 70 -18.28 -9.34 8.11
CA GLU A 70 -18.52 -10.77 8.21
C GLU A 70 -19.48 -11.23 7.10
N ALA A 71 -20.59 -10.51 6.87
CA ALA A 71 -21.55 -10.81 5.83
C ALA A 71 -20.99 -10.70 4.40
N ALA A 72 -19.97 -9.87 4.19
CA ALA A 72 -19.36 -9.69 2.86
C ALA A 72 -18.61 -10.94 2.38
N VAL A 73 -17.97 -11.72 3.28
CA VAL A 73 -17.08 -12.84 2.91
C VAL A 73 -17.77 -13.90 2.02
N PRO A 74 -18.95 -14.45 2.38
CA PRO A 74 -19.61 -15.43 1.51
C PRO A 74 -20.06 -14.85 0.16
N HIS A 75 -20.33 -13.56 0.08
CA HIS A 75 -20.64 -12.91 -1.18
C HIS A 75 -19.40 -12.80 -2.07
N VAL A 76 -18.25 -12.40 -1.51
CA VAL A 76 -16.99 -12.37 -2.24
C VAL A 76 -16.60 -13.77 -2.72
N HIS A 77 -16.75 -14.81 -1.88
CA HIS A 77 -16.53 -16.20 -2.31
C HIS A 77 -17.39 -16.57 -3.52
N ARG A 78 -18.70 -16.29 -3.47
CA ARG A 78 -19.61 -16.58 -4.57
C ARG A 78 -19.27 -15.84 -5.87
N LEU A 79 -18.82 -14.57 -5.76
CA LEU A 79 -18.51 -13.73 -6.92
C LEU A 79 -17.15 -14.07 -7.55
N THR A 80 -16.16 -14.44 -6.72
CA THR A 80 -14.80 -14.72 -7.19
C THR A 80 -14.54 -16.20 -7.46
N GLY A 81 -15.25 -17.11 -6.79
CA GLY A 81 -14.94 -18.54 -6.81
C GLY A 81 -13.61 -18.90 -6.14
N LEU A 82 -12.96 -17.97 -5.44
CA LEU A 82 -11.69 -18.21 -4.75
C LEU A 82 -11.92 -18.98 -3.46
N GLU A 83 -11.39 -20.20 -3.36
CA GLU A 83 -11.53 -21.06 -2.18
C GLU A 83 -10.97 -20.43 -0.90
N ALA A 84 -9.97 -19.57 -1.02
CA ALA A 84 -9.43 -18.79 0.10
C ALA A 84 -10.48 -17.94 0.84
N ALA A 85 -11.59 -17.59 0.18
CA ALA A 85 -12.70 -16.86 0.78
C ALA A 85 -13.69 -17.73 1.55
N ARG A 86 -13.58 -19.07 1.50
CA ARG A 86 -14.55 -19.98 2.14
C ARG A 86 -14.50 -19.92 3.66
N ASP A 87 -13.31 -19.86 4.24
CA ASP A 87 -13.06 -19.73 5.68
C ASP A 87 -11.93 -18.71 5.94
N LEU A 88 -12.26 -17.44 5.74
CA LEU A 88 -11.30 -16.34 5.81
C LEU A 88 -11.09 -15.89 7.25
N ARG A 89 -10.19 -16.58 7.98
CA ARG A 89 -9.80 -16.29 9.38
C ARG A 89 -8.33 -15.92 9.53
N ASP A 90 -7.66 -15.63 8.43
CA ASP A 90 -6.24 -15.37 8.31
C ASP A 90 -5.79 -14.05 8.96
N SER A 91 -6.72 -13.09 9.11
CA SER A 91 -6.41 -11.72 9.50
C SER A 91 -7.50 -11.09 10.37
N GLN A 92 -7.15 -10.03 11.08
CA GLN A 92 -8.08 -9.30 11.94
C GLN A 92 -8.86 -8.24 11.16
N VAL A 93 -10.15 -8.08 11.50
CA VAL A 93 -10.98 -6.95 11.05
C VAL A 93 -11.07 -5.94 12.20
N LEU A 94 -10.54 -4.74 11.97
CA LEU A 94 -10.45 -3.66 12.93
C LEU A 94 -11.30 -2.48 12.47
N VAL A 95 -12.30 -2.10 13.27
CA VAL A 95 -13.06 -0.87 13.04
C VAL A 95 -12.38 0.24 13.86
N VAL A 96 -11.92 1.28 13.17
CA VAL A 96 -11.02 2.29 13.70
C VAL A 96 -11.52 3.71 13.44
N ASP A 97 -10.98 4.67 14.19
CA ASP A 97 -11.06 6.10 13.90
C ASP A 97 -9.87 6.56 13.01
N ARG A 98 -9.90 7.81 12.56
CA ARG A 98 -8.84 8.40 11.72
C ARG A 98 -7.46 8.40 12.40
N PRO A 99 -7.32 8.80 13.67
CA PRO A 99 -6.04 8.72 14.38
C PRO A 99 -5.49 7.31 14.50
N THR A 100 -6.34 6.32 14.76
CA THR A 100 -5.93 4.92 14.85
C THR A 100 -5.50 4.38 13.48
N TRP A 101 -6.22 4.72 12.41
CA TRP A 101 -5.79 4.39 11.06
C TRP A 101 -4.42 5.01 10.74
N SER A 102 -4.20 6.30 11.05
CA SER A 102 -2.91 6.96 10.81
C SER A 102 -1.76 6.26 11.55
N ARG A 103 -2.00 5.84 12.80
CA ARG A 103 -1.02 5.06 13.56
C ARG A 103 -0.76 3.70 12.93
N ALA A 104 -1.80 3.03 12.45
CA ALA A 104 -1.65 1.77 11.73
C ALA A 104 -0.83 1.95 10.43
N ALA A 105 -1.11 3.00 9.66
CA ALA A 105 -0.38 3.33 8.45
C ALA A 105 1.10 3.65 8.73
N THR A 106 1.44 4.36 9.82
CA THR A 106 2.85 4.58 10.19
C THR A 106 3.58 3.29 10.50
N GLN A 107 2.92 2.29 11.10
CA GLN A 107 3.51 0.96 11.34
C GLN A 107 3.81 0.24 10.02
N SER A 108 2.87 0.30 9.07
CA SER A 108 3.06 -0.32 7.74
C SER A 108 4.21 0.30 6.99
N PHE A 109 4.28 1.64 6.96
CA PHE A 109 5.40 2.36 6.33
C PHE A 109 6.73 2.07 7.02
N ALA A 110 6.77 1.99 8.35
CA ALA A 110 7.97 1.61 9.09
C ALA A 110 8.46 0.22 8.65
N THR A 111 7.56 -0.78 8.63
CA THR A 111 7.88 -2.15 8.21
C THR A 111 8.35 -2.23 6.76
N LEU A 112 7.74 -1.47 5.85
CA LEU A 112 8.11 -1.48 4.42
C LEU A 112 9.44 -0.79 4.15
N LEU A 113 9.78 0.27 4.90
CA LEU A 113 11.00 1.05 4.68
C LEU A 113 12.19 0.58 5.53
N ASP A 114 11.97 -0.27 6.52
CA ASP A 114 13.02 -0.78 7.40
C ASP A 114 14.17 -1.48 6.64
N PRO A 115 13.92 -2.35 5.64
CA PRO A 115 15.00 -2.94 4.85
C PRO A 115 15.83 -1.90 4.08
N THR A 116 15.17 -0.86 3.54
CA THR A 116 15.84 0.23 2.83
C THR A 116 16.73 1.06 3.75
N PHE A 117 16.28 1.34 4.98
CA PHE A 117 17.08 2.06 5.96
C PHE A 117 18.23 1.22 6.51
N ALA A 118 18.05 -0.10 6.62
CA ALA A 118 19.13 -1.02 6.93
C ALA A 118 20.19 -1.02 5.82
N HIS A 119 19.78 -1.12 4.56
CA HIS A 119 20.69 -1.00 3.41
C HIS A 119 21.47 0.32 3.41
N LEU A 120 20.78 1.45 3.61
CA LEU A 120 21.41 2.78 3.69
C LEU A 120 22.45 2.87 4.82
N ARG A 121 22.15 2.33 5.99
CA ARG A 121 23.07 2.28 7.13
C ARG A 121 24.35 1.50 6.80
N ASP A 122 24.19 0.36 6.12
CA ASP A 122 25.27 -0.58 5.88
C ASP A 122 26.15 -0.15 4.69
N THR A 123 25.55 0.46 3.65
CA THR A 123 26.27 0.86 2.43
C THR A 123 26.69 2.34 2.42
N ARG A 124 25.93 3.21 3.10
CA ARG A 124 26.10 4.69 3.10
C ARG A 124 26.01 5.27 4.52
N PRO A 125 26.93 4.93 5.42
CA PRO A 125 26.84 5.32 6.83
C PRO A 125 26.87 6.84 7.06
N ARG A 126 27.49 7.62 6.18
CA ARG A 126 27.52 9.10 6.29
C ARG A 126 26.16 9.70 5.96
N GLU A 127 25.51 9.27 4.89
CA GLU A 127 24.18 9.70 4.47
C GLU A 127 23.14 9.26 5.48
N HIS A 128 23.25 8.04 5.98
CA HIS A 128 22.42 7.54 7.07
C HIS A 128 22.57 8.41 8.33
N ALA A 129 23.81 8.74 8.73
CA ALA A 129 24.06 9.61 9.88
C ALA A 129 23.45 11.01 9.68
N ALA A 130 23.55 11.59 8.48
CA ALA A 130 22.91 12.86 8.14
C ALA A 130 21.37 12.78 8.19
N ALA A 131 20.78 11.71 7.65
CA ALA A 131 19.35 11.46 7.67
C ALA A 131 18.81 11.18 9.09
N THR A 132 19.65 10.66 9.99
CA THR A 132 19.26 10.33 11.37
C THR A 132 19.51 11.46 12.35
N THR A 133 19.97 12.66 11.90
CA THR A 133 20.04 13.82 12.79
C THR A 133 18.66 14.14 13.36
N ARG A 134 18.62 14.68 14.58
CA ARG A 134 17.35 15.01 15.23
C ARG A 134 16.47 15.92 14.38
N VAL A 135 17.07 16.91 13.72
CA VAL A 135 16.36 17.88 12.89
C VAL A 135 15.74 17.19 11.66
N THR A 136 16.54 16.44 10.91
CA THR A 136 16.08 15.73 9.69
C THR A 136 14.99 14.73 10.01
N ARG A 137 15.19 13.90 11.02
CA ARG A 137 14.19 12.90 11.47
C ARG A 137 12.83 13.52 11.82
N HIS A 138 12.85 14.67 12.53
CA HIS A 138 11.61 15.36 12.91
C HIS A 138 10.96 16.04 11.71
N ALA A 139 11.74 16.64 10.81
CA ALA A 139 11.21 17.24 9.57
C ALA A 139 10.51 16.18 8.69
N THR A 140 11.18 15.07 8.42
CA THR A 140 10.59 13.95 7.64
C THR A 140 9.34 13.37 8.33
N ALA A 141 9.39 13.25 9.66
CA ALA A 141 8.24 12.76 10.43
C ALA A 141 7.06 13.73 10.41
N LEU A 142 7.31 15.04 10.40
CA LEU A 142 6.28 16.07 10.26
C LEU A 142 5.59 16.00 8.90
N GLU A 143 6.36 15.88 7.82
CA GLU A 143 5.85 15.73 6.45
C GLU A 143 5.01 14.45 6.31
N MET A 144 5.53 13.32 6.76
CA MET A 144 4.83 12.04 6.76
C MET A 144 3.54 12.13 7.59
N GLY A 145 3.61 12.71 8.78
CA GLY A 145 2.45 12.92 9.63
C GLY A 145 1.37 13.79 8.98
N GLY A 146 1.76 14.84 8.27
CA GLY A 146 0.85 15.70 7.50
C GLY A 146 0.14 14.94 6.36
N ILE A 147 0.89 14.16 5.59
CA ILE A 147 0.32 13.31 4.51
C ILE A 147 -0.67 12.30 5.09
N LEU A 148 -0.29 11.59 6.16
CA LEU A 148 -1.16 10.59 6.79
C LEU A 148 -2.41 11.21 7.42
N ALA A 149 -2.30 12.40 8.00
CA ALA A 149 -3.45 13.15 8.50
C ALA A 149 -4.44 13.46 7.37
N TRP A 150 -3.97 13.95 6.24
CA TRP A 150 -4.80 14.22 5.07
C TRP A 150 -5.45 12.95 4.51
N MET A 151 -4.67 11.87 4.37
CA MET A 151 -5.17 10.57 3.87
C MET A 151 -6.21 9.98 4.81
N SER A 152 -6.05 10.13 6.14
CA SER A 152 -6.95 9.56 7.13
C SER A 152 -8.41 9.97 6.96
N GLY A 153 -8.67 11.14 6.37
CA GLY A 153 -10.01 11.61 6.05
C GLY A 153 -10.58 11.11 4.71
N LYS A 154 -9.81 10.32 3.94
CA LYS A 154 -10.19 9.87 2.59
C LYS A 154 -10.44 8.36 2.51
N ILE A 155 -9.80 7.58 3.34
CA ILE A 155 -9.83 6.13 3.33
C ILE A 155 -11.10 5.62 4.00
N LEU A 156 -11.90 4.79 3.32
CA LEU A 156 -13.08 4.11 3.89
C LEU A 156 -12.69 2.83 4.58
N GLY A 157 -11.80 2.06 3.95
CA GLY A 157 -11.18 0.87 4.45
C GLY A 157 -9.81 0.65 3.83
N GLN A 158 -9.07 -0.32 4.34
CA GLN A 158 -7.77 -0.72 3.83
C GLN A 158 -7.43 -2.11 4.32
N TYR A 159 -7.15 -3.03 3.41
CA TYR A 159 -6.43 -4.25 3.77
C TYR A 159 -4.93 -3.96 3.80
N ASP A 160 -4.29 -4.22 4.94
CA ASP A 160 -2.85 -4.05 5.13
C ASP A 160 -2.20 -5.44 5.26
N PRO A 161 -1.54 -5.93 4.20
CA PRO A 161 -0.94 -7.25 4.20
C PRO A 161 0.39 -7.33 4.95
N PHE A 162 1.04 -6.18 5.26
CA PHE A 162 2.43 -6.14 5.72
C PHE A 162 2.59 -6.24 7.23
N ILE A 163 1.52 -6.02 7.98
CA ILE A 163 1.51 -6.15 9.44
C ILE A 163 0.80 -7.44 9.83
N ALA A 164 1.58 -8.43 10.26
CA ALA A 164 1.02 -9.66 10.81
C ALA A 164 0.47 -9.41 12.22
N LEU A 165 -0.81 -9.70 12.41
CA LEU A 165 -1.42 -9.76 13.73
C LEU A 165 -1.83 -11.22 14.02
N PRO A 166 -1.74 -11.69 15.27
CA PRO A 166 -2.28 -12.99 15.65
C PRO A 166 -3.78 -13.04 15.29
N GLY A 167 -4.21 -14.11 14.64
CA GLY A 167 -5.62 -14.33 14.32
C GLY A 167 -6.49 -14.41 15.57
N PRO A 168 -7.84 -14.40 15.43
CA PRO A 168 -8.75 -14.62 16.55
C PRO A 168 -8.48 -16.01 17.16
N GLY A 169 -7.90 -16.06 18.34
CA GLY A 169 -7.55 -17.32 19.02
C GLY A 169 -6.10 -17.42 19.50
N GLY A 170 -5.26 -16.39 19.24
CA GLY A 170 -3.95 -16.24 19.88
C GLY A 170 -2.89 -17.29 19.57
N THR A 171 -3.13 -18.20 18.62
CA THR A 171 -2.12 -19.17 18.18
C THR A 171 -1.33 -18.63 17.00
N ALA A 172 -0.04 -18.44 17.20
CA ALA A 172 0.93 -18.04 16.17
C ALA A 172 1.14 -19.10 15.05
N ALA A 173 0.20 -19.98 14.81
CA ALA A 173 0.37 -21.21 14.02
C ALA A 173 -0.35 -21.18 12.65
N GLY A 174 -0.88 -20.03 12.22
CA GLY A 174 -1.36 -19.88 10.83
C GLY A 174 -0.43 -19.00 10.01
N PRO A 175 -0.46 -19.04 8.66
CA PRO A 175 0.21 -18.03 7.87
C PRO A 175 -0.28 -16.68 8.34
N ALA A 176 0.63 -15.84 8.80
CA ALA A 176 0.31 -14.55 9.38
C ALA A 176 -0.39 -13.70 8.31
N GLY A 177 -1.71 -13.57 8.42
CA GLY A 177 -2.51 -12.68 7.60
C GLY A 177 -2.25 -11.23 7.97
N GLY A 178 -2.67 -10.32 7.10
CA GLY A 178 -2.63 -8.89 7.38
C GLY A 178 -3.71 -8.44 8.36
N ARG A 179 -4.13 -7.20 8.24
CA ARG A 179 -5.27 -6.62 8.96
C ARG A 179 -6.18 -5.83 8.03
N LEU A 180 -7.48 -5.98 8.20
CA LEU A 180 -8.47 -5.15 7.52
C LEU A 180 -8.86 -4.00 8.44
N LEU A 181 -8.64 -2.77 8.03
CA LEU A 181 -8.97 -1.54 8.74
C LEU A 181 -10.22 -0.93 8.10
N LEU A 182 -11.29 -0.69 8.86
CA LEU A 182 -12.50 0.01 8.44
C LEU A 182 -12.60 1.32 9.20
N VAL A 183 -12.58 2.45 8.49
CA VAL A 183 -12.54 3.79 9.09
C VAL A 183 -13.96 4.30 9.31
N ALA A 184 -14.55 3.94 10.44
CA ALA A 184 -15.97 4.19 10.75
C ALA A 184 -16.43 5.65 10.54
N PRO A 185 -15.70 6.70 11.00
CA PRO A 185 -16.13 8.07 10.77
C PRO A 185 -16.19 8.45 9.29
N ASN A 186 -15.33 7.87 8.45
CA ASN A 186 -15.35 8.16 7.01
C ASN A 186 -16.51 7.46 6.30
N VAL A 187 -16.78 6.20 6.65
CA VAL A 187 -17.91 5.46 6.11
C VAL A 187 -19.22 6.19 6.44
N ALA A 188 -19.41 6.57 7.70
CA ALA A 188 -20.60 7.30 8.11
C ALA A 188 -20.71 8.70 7.44
N GLN A 189 -19.59 9.43 7.32
CA GLN A 189 -19.56 10.71 6.65
C GLN A 189 -19.95 10.61 5.18
N VAL A 190 -19.29 9.71 4.44
CA VAL A 190 -19.55 9.54 3.00
C VAL A 190 -20.98 9.06 2.77
N ARG A 191 -21.45 8.09 3.57
CA ARG A 191 -22.84 7.65 3.53
C ARG A 191 -23.82 8.80 3.69
N ALA A 192 -23.58 9.70 4.64
CA ALA A 192 -24.43 10.88 4.88
C ALA A 192 -24.35 11.86 3.70
N GLU A 193 -23.15 12.14 3.17
CA GLU A 193 -22.93 13.05 2.04
C GLU A 193 -23.65 12.59 0.77
N ILE A 194 -23.63 11.29 0.48
CA ILE A 194 -24.31 10.72 -0.69
C ILE A 194 -25.74 10.26 -0.40
N ASN A 195 -26.22 10.40 0.84
CA ASN A 195 -27.58 10.11 1.29
C ASN A 195 -28.10 8.73 0.85
N VAL A 196 -27.42 7.66 1.26
CA VAL A 196 -27.78 6.26 0.96
C VAL A 196 -28.07 5.48 2.24
N ASP A 197 -28.70 4.29 2.08
CA ASP A 197 -28.98 3.40 3.20
C ASP A 197 -27.70 3.01 3.96
N PRO A 198 -27.69 3.09 5.29
CA PRO A 198 -26.49 2.80 6.07
C PRO A 198 -26.09 1.31 6.08
N VAL A 199 -27.01 0.37 5.98
CA VAL A 199 -26.72 -1.05 5.97
C VAL A 199 -26.11 -1.44 4.62
N ASP A 200 -26.76 -1.04 3.54
CA ASP A 200 -26.29 -1.24 2.18
C ASP A 200 -24.91 -0.62 1.94
N PHE A 201 -24.68 0.59 2.42
CA PHE A 201 -23.39 1.27 2.20
C PHE A 201 -22.24 0.61 2.96
N ARG A 202 -22.47 0.17 4.23
CA ARG A 202 -21.46 -0.58 4.98
C ARG A 202 -21.13 -1.90 4.28
N LEU A 203 -22.15 -2.64 3.82
CA LEU A 203 -21.92 -3.89 3.11
C LEU A 203 -21.17 -3.64 1.79
N TRP A 204 -21.54 -2.61 1.04
CA TRP A 204 -20.86 -2.22 -0.20
C TRP A 204 -19.37 -1.92 0.01
N VAL A 205 -19.01 -1.14 1.04
CA VAL A 205 -17.61 -0.88 1.41
C VAL A 205 -16.92 -2.18 1.82
N CYS A 206 -17.54 -2.98 2.67
CA CYS A 206 -16.94 -4.21 3.16
C CYS A 206 -16.73 -5.27 2.05
N LEU A 207 -17.61 -5.33 1.04
CA LEU A 207 -17.41 -6.18 -0.12
C LEU A 207 -16.12 -5.83 -0.88
N HIS A 208 -15.87 -4.55 -1.10
CA HIS A 208 -14.65 -4.09 -1.74
C HIS A 208 -13.40 -4.46 -0.93
N GLU A 209 -13.39 -4.13 0.35
CA GLU A 209 -12.23 -4.37 1.23
C GLU A 209 -11.96 -5.85 1.50
N GLN A 210 -13.02 -6.66 1.60
CA GLN A 210 -12.89 -8.11 1.74
C GLN A 210 -12.37 -8.75 0.44
N THR A 211 -12.63 -8.15 -0.73
CA THR A 211 -12.04 -8.64 -1.99
C THR A 211 -10.52 -8.53 -1.95
N HIS A 212 -9.98 -7.40 -1.48
CA HIS A 212 -8.53 -7.26 -1.30
C HIS A 212 -7.96 -8.29 -0.32
N ARG A 213 -8.65 -8.54 0.79
CA ARG A 213 -8.24 -9.56 1.75
C ARG A 213 -8.19 -10.96 1.11
N VAL A 214 -9.20 -11.31 0.31
CA VAL A 214 -9.28 -12.59 -0.40
C VAL A 214 -8.16 -12.73 -1.44
N GLN A 215 -7.83 -11.68 -2.18
CA GLN A 215 -6.71 -11.67 -3.15
C GLN A 215 -5.38 -12.07 -2.48
N PHE A 216 -5.06 -11.49 -1.34
CA PHE A 216 -3.85 -11.83 -0.60
C PHE A 216 -3.92 -13.21 0.09
N ALA A 217 -5.10 -13.68 0.44
CA ALA A 217 -5.29 -15.04 0.95
C ALA A 217 -5.16 -16.09 -0.17
N ALA A 218 -5.63 -15.80 -1.37
CA ALA A 218 -5.50 -16.64 -2.56
C ALA A 218 -4.06 -16.66 -3.10
N ALA A 219 -3.32 -15.55 -2.94
CA ALA A 219 -1.93 -15.41 -3.38
C ALA A 219 -1.00 -15.12 -2.18
N PRO A 220 -0.67 -16.09 -1.31
CA PRO A 220 0.17 -15.86 -0.12
C PRO A 220 1.56 -15.30 -0.45
N TRP A 221 2.09 -15.61 -1.63
CA TRP A 221 3.38 -15.13 -2.15
C TRP A 221 3.36 -13.62 -2.49
N LEU A 222 2.19 -13.05 -2.79
CA LEU A 222 2.05 -11.66 -3.27
C LEU A 222 2.56 -10.62 -2.26
N ARG A 223 2.41 -10.90 -0.96
CA ARG A 223 2.94 -10.04 0.12
C ARG A 223 4.45 -9.87 0.03
N GLU A 224 5.17 -10.98 -0.10
CA GLU A 224 6.62 -10.96 -0.18
C GLU A 224 7.10 -10.39 -1.52
N HIS A 225 6.42 -10.73 -2.61
CA HIS A 225 6.68 -10.16 -3.94
C HIS A 225 6.59 -8.62 -3.92
N LEU A 226 5.50 -8.07 -3.40
CA LEU A 226 5.33 -6.61 -3.28
C LEU A 226 6.38 -5.98 -2.36
N ARG A 227 6.70 -6.64 -1.23
CA ARG A 227 7.74 -6.15 -0.32
C ARG A 227 9.10 -6.10 -1.00
N ALA A 228 9.48 -7.14 -1.73
CA ALA A 228 10.74 -7.19 -2.47
C ALA A 228 10.82 -6.08 -3.55
N GLU A 229 9.76 -5.90 -4.34
CA GLU A 229 9.72 -4.85 -5.36
C GLU A 229 9.76 -3.44 -4.75
N ILE A 230 9.02 -3.18 -3.66
CA ILE A 230 9.04 -1.90 -2.95
C ILE A 230 10.43 -1.64 -2.37
N THR A 231 11.05 -2.63 -1.73
CA THR A 231 12.39 -2.50 -1.16
C THR A 231 13.41 -2.20 -2.26
N ALA A 232 13.40 -2.95 -3.37
CA ALA A 232 14.33 -2.75 -4.47
C ALA A 232 14.17 -1.36 -5.12
N LEU A 233 12.92 -0.89 -5.31
CA LEU A 233 12.65 0.45 -5.83
C LEU A 233 13.15 1.53 -4.87
N THR A 234 12.85 1.42 -3.57
CA THR A 234 13.25 2.43 -2.58
C THR A 234 14.75 2.45 -2.37
N VAL A 235 15.43 1.29 -2.35
CA VAL A 235 16.90 1.21 -2.33
C VAL A 235 17.50 1.90 -3.55
N GLY A 236 17.02 1.58 -4.76
CA GLY A 236 17.48 2.21 -6.00
C GLY A 236 17.34 3.73 -5.99
N LEU A 237 16.22 4.24 -5.48
CA LEU A 237 15.99 5.68 -5.35
C LEU A 237 16.96 6.34 -4.35
N PHE A 238 17.23 5.71 -3.20
CA PHE A 238 18.18 6.22 -2.21
C PHE A 238 19.63 6.15 -2.72
N ASP A 239 20.01 5.07 -3.41
CA ASP A 239 21.36 4.92 -3.97
C ASP A 239 21.69 5.98 -5.03
N LYS A 240 20.66 6.50 -5.69
CA LYS A 240 20.78 7.53 -6.74
C LYS A 240 20.53 8.95 -6.23
N ALA A 241 20.18 9.13 -4.95
CA ALA A 241 19.81 10.43 -4.38
C ALA A 241 20.91 11.50 -4.50
N GLU A 242 22.20 11.11 -4.51
CA GLU A 242 23.31 12.06 -4.71
C GLU A 242 23.30 12.71 -6.11
N SER A 243 22.82 12.02 -7.12
CA SER A 243 22.68 12.56 -8.48
C SER A 243 21.40 13.38 -8.69
N LEU A 244 20.53 13.45 -7.66
CA LEU A 244 19.23 14.14 -7.72
C LEU A 244 19.34 15.62 -8.10
N PRO A 245 20.22 16.44 -7.47
CA PRO A 245 20.37 17.85 -7.80
C PRO A 245 20.84 18.05 -9.25
N GLU A 246 21.76 17.21 -9.74
CA GLU A 246 22.27 17.24 -11.10
C GLU A 246 21.18 16.86 -12.12
N ARG A 247 20.45 15.79 -11.85
CA ARG A 247 19.34 15.32 -12.69
C ARG A 247 18.18 16.32 -12.71
N LEU A 248 17.87 16.92 -11.55
CA LEU A 248 16.84 17.97 -11.46
C LEU A 248 17.26 19.20 -12.28
N ARG A 249 18.53 19.60 -12.22
CA ARG A 249 19.07 20.71 -13.00
C ARG A 249 18.99 20.41 -14.49
N THR A 250 19.35 19.20 -14.92
CA THR A 250 19.25 18.72 -16.31
C THR A 250 17.81 18.69 -16.80
N ALA A 251 16.88 18.16 -15.97
CA ALA A 251 15.47 18.13 -16.30
C ALA A 251 14.84 19.53 -16.38
N LEU A 252 15.21 20.45 -15.46
CA LEU A 252 14.77 21.84 -15.51
C LEU A 252 15.37 22.59 -16.72
N ALA A 253 16.62 22.34 -17.08
CA ALA A 253 17.25 22.88 -18.29
C ALA A 253 16.56 22.36 -19.56
N ALA A 254 16.23 21.08 -19.61
CA ALA A 254 15.49 20.47 -20.73
C ALA A 254 14.03 20.94 -20.84
N ALA A 255 13.41 21.31 -19.71
CA ALA A 255 12.04 21.84 -19.65
C ALA A 255 11.95 23.35 -19.90
N ASN A 256 13.08 24.06 -20.04
CA ASN A 256 13.08 25.51 -20.29
C ASN A 256 13.02 25.80 -21.80
N PRO A 257 11.87 26.25 -22.36
CA PRO A 257 11.72 26.52 -23.79
C PRO A 257 12.53 27.73 -24.25
N LEU A 258 12.95 28.63 -23.34
CA LEU A 258 13.68 29.86 -23.67
C LEU A 258 15.17 29.67 -23.94
N GLY A 259 15.74 28.48 -23.65
CA GLY A 259 17.13 28.16 -23.94
C GLY A 259 17.38 27.66 -25.38
N ARG A 260 16.35 27.30 -26.13
CA ARG A 260 16.46 26.76 -27.49
C ARG A 260 16.51 27.83 -28.59
N GLU A 261 16.12 29.06 -28.33
CA GLU A 261 16.16 30.14 -29.33
C GLU A 261 17.52 30.81 -29.45
N ALA A 262 18.44 30.64 -28.50
CA ALA A 262 19.78 31.24 -28.56
C ALA A 262 20.78 30.50 -29.45
N ASP A 263 20.53 29.23 -29.78
CA ASP A 263 21.46 28.40 -30.61
C ASP A 263 20.94 28.13 -32.03
N ALA A 264 19.70 28.52 -32.35
CA ALA A 264 19.12 28.34 -33.70
C ALA A 264 19.49 29.48 -34.69
N GLY A 265 20.26 30.47 -34.25
CA GLY A 265 20.68 31.61 -35.07
C GLY A 265 21.88 31.38 -36.02
N ARG A 266 22.38 30.16 -36.10
CA ARG A 266 23.57 29.88 -36.93
C ARG A 266 23.51 28.51 -37.59
N ILE A 267 22.64 28.30 -38.58
CA ILE A 267 22.89 27.42 -39.73
C ILE A 267 21.72 27.59 -40.71
N GLY A 268 22.15 27.81 -41.98
CA GLY A 268 21.36 28.20 -43.13
C GLY A 268 20.22 27.31 -43.55
N THR A 269 19.34 27.96 -44.25
CA THR A 269 18.33 27.49 -45.19
C THR A 269 18.66 26.16 -45.88
N ARG A 270 17.76 25.18 -45.74
CA ARG A 270 17.48 24.19 -46.77
C ARG A 270 16.03 23.73 -46.72
N ASP A 271 15.46 23.70 -47.90
CA ASP A 271 14.09 23.49 -48.28
C ASP A 271 13.49 22.12 -47.87
N GLY A 272 12.16 22.15 -47.54
CA GLY A 272 11.14 21.35 -48.21
C GLY A 272 10.90 19.90 -47.74
N HIS A 273 9.66 19.69 -47.36
CA HIS A 273 8.92 18.41 -47.28
C HIS A 273 9.41 17.37 -46.27
N ASP A 274 8.70 17.29 -45.18
CA ASP A 274 8.00 16.09 -44.70
C ASP A 274 7.24 16.42 -43.40
N ALA A 275 6.03 16.90 -43.57
CA ALA A 275 5.05 17.03 -42.50
C ALA A 275 4.18 15.77 -42.54
N GLN A 276 4.59 14.73 -41.83
CA GLN A 276 3.73 13.63 -41.38
C GLN A 276 4.57 12.63 -40.54
N ASP A 277 4.83 12.99 -39.29
CA ASP A 277 4.99 12.07 -38.17
C ASP A 277 4.87 12.91 -36.90
N ALA A 278 3.65 13.36 -36.63
CA ALA A 278 3.26 13.81 -35.32
C ALA A 278 3.11 12.55 -34.44
N ALA A 279 4.26 11.96 -34.10
CA ALA A 279 4.33 11.01 -32.98
C ALA A 279 3.75 11.72 -31.76
N ALA A 280 2.64 11.19 -31.24
CA ALA A 280 1.97 11.66 -30.06
C ALA A 280 3.02 11.99 -28.98
N ALA A 281 3.16 13.29 -28.67
CA ALA A 281 4.09 13.76 -27.67
C ALA A 281 3.72 13.07 -26.36
N ARG A 282 4.55 12.12 -25.92
CA ARG A 282 4.45 11.55 -24.57
C ARG A 282 4.45 12.72 -23.60
N PRO A 283 3.49 12.78 -22.67
CA PRO A 283 3.51 13.83 -21.65
C PRO A 283 4.89 13.83 -21.00
N ALA A 284 5.48 15.01 -20.83
CA ALA A 284 6.78 15.15 -20.20
C ALA A 284 6.77 14.39 -18.87
N PRO A 285 7.75 13.53 -18.61
CA PRO A 285 7.79 12.75 -17.38
C PRO A 285 7.72 13.73 -16.20
N GLY A 286 6.76 13.52 -15.29
CA GLY A 286 6.68 14.30 -14.05
C GLY A 286 8.03 14.23 -13.31
N LEU A 287 8.23 15.10 -12.32
CA LEU A 287 9.48 15.20 -11.54
C LEU A 287 10.04 13.83 -11.11
N LEU A 288 9.16 12.90 -10.75
CA LEU A 288 9.51 11.52 -10.37
C LEU A 288 10.08 10.72 -11.56
N GLY A 289 9.53 10.88 -12.75
CA GLY A 289 10.01 10.19 -13.96
C GLY A 289 11.36 10.69 -14.49
N ALA A 290 11.74 11.93 -14.14
CA ALA A 290 13.04 12.49 -14.48
C ALA A 290 14.20 11.96 -13.60
N ILE A 291 13.87 11.38 -12.46
CA ILE A 291 14.82 10.92 -11.44
C ILE A 291 15.15 9.43 -11.60
N GLN A 292 14.24 8.65 -12.17
CA GLN A 292 14.33 7.21 -12.30
C GLN A 292 15.11 6.81 -13.57
N ASP A 293 16.00 5.84 -13.44
CA ASP A 293 16.57 5.16 -14.60
C ASP A 293 15.59 4.10 -15.17
N GLU A 294 16.02 3.34 -16.18
CA GLU A 294 15.17 2.34 -16.82
C GLU A 294 14.75 1.24 -15.86
N GLU A 295 15.67 0.76 -15.00
CA GLU A 295 15.38 -0.29 -14.01
C GLU A 295 14.34 0.16 -12.98
N ASP A 296 14.45 1.39 -12.47
CA ASP A 296 13.47 1.95 -11.52
C ASP A 296 12.10 2.15 -12.18
N ARG A 297 12.07 2.55 -13.48
CA ARG A 297 10.82 2.66 -14.24
C ARG A 297 10.16 1.31 -14.45
N GLU A 298 10.93 0.28 -14.78
CA GLU A 298 10.42 -1.09 -14.92
C GLU A 298 9.87 -1.62 -13.60
N ARG A 299 10.55 -1.38 -12.48
CA ARG A 299 10.06 -1.76 -11.13
C ARG A 299 8.76 -1.03 -10.78
N LEU A 300 8.72 0.27 -11.03
CA LEU A 300 7.51 1.06 -10.82
C LEU A 300 6.36 0.60 -11.71
N SER A 301 6.65 0.25 -12.96
CA SER A 301 5.69 -0.32 -13.92
C SER A 301 5.12 -1.65 -13.40
N ARG A 302 5.96 -2.58 -12.91
CA ARG A 302 5.49 -3.83 -12.30
C ARG A 302 4.62 -3.60 -11.07
N LEU A 303 5.06 -2.75 -10.13
CA LEU A 303 4.25 -2.40 -8.96
C LEU A 303 2.90 -1.79 -9.34
N THR A 304 2.92 -0.91 -10.35
CA THR A 304 1.71 -0.27 -10.86
C THR A 304 0.77 -1.29 -11.51
N ALA A 305 1.31 -2.24 -12.26
CA ALA A 305 0.53 -3.30 -12.89
C ALA A 305 -0.17 -4.17 -11.83
N VAL A 306 0.54 -4.57 -10.77
CA VAL A 306 -0.05 -5.33 -9.66
C VAL A 306 -1.14 -4.53 -8.96
N MET A 307 -0.90 -3.26 -8.64
CA MET A 307 -1.92 -2.42 -7.99
C MET A 307 -3.16 -2.23 -8.88
N SER A 308 -2.97 -2.05 -10.19
CA SER A 308 -4.05 -1.92 -11.15
C SER A 308 -4.85 -3.22 -11.28
N LEU A 309 -4.19 -4.38 -11.23
CA LEU A 309 -4.82 -5.70 -11.19
C LEU A 309 -5.69 -5.87 -9.95
N LEU A 310 -5.15 -5.57 -8.76
CA LEU A 310 -5.87 -5.71 -7.49
C LEU A 310 -7.14 -4.86 -7.47
N GLU A 311 -7.01 -3.58 -7.80
CA GLU A 311 -8.14 -2.65 -7.85
C GLU A 311 -9.12 -3.00 -8.98
N GLY A 312 -8.60 -3.37 -10.15
CA GLY A 312 -9.41 -3.79 -11.29
C GLY A 312 -10.26 -5.02 -10.98
N HIS A 313 -9.68 -6.02 -10.33
CA HIS A 313 -10.41 -7.21 -9.89
C HIS A 313 -11.47 -6.85 -8.84
N ALA A 314 -11.12 -6.03 -7.84
CA ALA A 314 -12.10 -5.58 -6.85
C ALA A 314 -13.28 -4.83 -7.51
N ASN A 315 -13.02 -3.99 -8.50
CA ASN A 315 -14.07 -3.28 -9.24
C ASN A 315 -14.96 -4.25 -10.05
N VAL A 316 -14.39 -5.25 -10.72
CA VAL A 316 -15.16 -6.27 -11.45
C VAL A 316 -16.01 -7.11 -10.50
N VAL A 317 -15.48 -7.50 -9.34
CA VAL A 317 -16.26 -8.17 -8.28
C VAL A 317 -17.42 -7.28 -7.82
N MET A 318 -17.15 -5.99 -7.59
CA MET A 318 -18.19 -5.03 -7.24
C MET A 318 -19.24 -4.87 -8.35
N ASP A 319 -18.86 -4.99 -9.63
CA ASP A 319 -19.82 -4.99 -10.75
C ASP A 319 -20.73 -6.21 -10.76
N GLY A 320 -20.29 -7.33 -10.22
CA GLY A 320 -21.10 -8.52 -9.99
C GLY A 320 -22.08 -8.41 -8.82
N VAL A 321 -21.98 -7.36 -7.97
CA VAL A 321 -22.92 -7.13 -6.86
C VAL A 321 -24.23 -6.55 -7.39
N ASP A 322 -25.31 -7.29 -7.25
CA ASP A 322 -26.65 -6.88 -7.66
C ASP A 322 -27.54 -6.45 -6.48
N SER A 323 -28.81 -6.12 -6.78
CA SER A 323 -29.77 -5.66 -5.79
C SER A 323 -30.26 -6.76 -4.83
N SER A 324 -29.95 -8.03 -5.06
CA SER A 324 -30.23 -9.11 -4.11
C SER A 324 -29.23 -9.13 -2.95
N VAL A 325 -28.03 -8.58 -3.17
CA VAL A 325 -26.96 -8.46 -2.17
C VAL A 325 -26.99 -7.08 -1.53
N VAL A 326 -27.01 -6.01 -2.34
CA VAL A 326 -27.06 -4.60 -1.89
C VAL A 326 -28.23 -3.93 -2.60
N SER A 327 -29.35 -3.75 -1.91
CA SER A 327 -30.63 -3.31 -2.52
C SER A 327 -30.51 -1.98 -3.25
N SER A 328 -29.69 -1.06 -2.75
CA SER A 328 -29.46 0.28 -3.31
C SER A 328 -28.17 0.41 -4.13
N VAL A 329 -27.57 -0.69 -4.60
CA VAL A 329 -26.23 -0.70 -5.26
C VAL A 329 -26.13 0.30 -6.42
N LYS A 330 -27.13 0.37 -7.29
CA LYS A 330 -27.14 1.32 -8.43
C LYS A 330 -27.11 2.77 -7.98
N THR A 331 -27.82 3.09 -6.89
CA THR A 331 -27.87 4.43 -6.31
C THR A 331 -26.55 4.78 -5.64
N ILE A 332 -25.95 3.82 -4.90
CA ILE A 332 -24.64 3.99 -4.25
C ILE A 332 -23.59 4.30 -5.30
N ARG A 333 -23.47 3.48 -6.36
CA ARG A 333 -22.47 3.68 -7.44
C ARG A 333 -22.59 5.07 -8.06
N ARG A 334 -23.77 5.39 -8.58
CA ARG A 334 -23.98 6.69 -9.21
C ARG A 334 -23.60 7.85 -8.31
N ARG A 335 -24.08 7.86 -7.05
CA ARG A 335 -23.82 8.96 -6.13
C ARG A 335 -22.38 9.01 -5.63
N PHE A 336 -21.72 7.86 -5.53
CA PHE A 336 -20.31 7.77 -5.19
C PHE A 336 -19.44 8.35 -6.30
N ASP A 337 -19.74 8.05 -7.57
CA ASP A 337 -19.06 8.61 -8.74
C ASP A 337 -19.27 10.13 -8.83
N GLU A 338 -20.51 10.61 -8.70
CA GLU A 338 -20.85 12.03 -8.68
C GLU A 338 -20.10 12.79 -7.55
N ARG A 339 -19.90 12.15 -6.38
CA ARG A 339 -19.10 12.70 -5.29
C ARG A 339 -17.63 12.82 -5.69
N GLY A 340 -17.12 11.85 -6.40
CA GLY A 340 -15.74 11.86 -6.94
C GLY A 340 -15.43 13.10 -7.76
N ASP A 341 -16.40 13.65 -8.48
CA ASP A 341 -16.26 14.83 -9.34
C ASP A 341 -16.31 16.17 -8.57
N ARG A 342 -16.90 16.20 -7.37
CA ARG A 342 -17.09 17.42 -6.54
C ARG A 342 -15.93 17.71 -5.58
N ARG A 343 -14.68 17.64 -6.05
CA ARG A 343 -13.49 17.80 -5.20
C ARG A 343 -13.09 19.26 -4.99
N SER A 344 -12.54 19.57 -3.78
CA SER A 344 -12.02 20.90 -3.48
C SER A 344 -10.77 21.22 -4.33
N PRO A 345 -10.47 22.51 -4.60
CA PRO A 345 -9.24 22.89 -5.30
C PRO A 345 -7.95 22.40 -4.60
N LEU A 346 -7.94 22.44 -3.25
CA LEU A 346 -6.81 21.94 -2.45
C LEU A 346 -6.63 20.43 -2.58
N ASP A 347 -7.73 19.67 -2.57
CA ASP A 347 -7.69 18.22 -2.78
C ASP A 347 -7.14 17.87 -4.17
N ARG A 348 -7.56 18.59 -5.20
CA ARG A 348 -7.04 18.46 -6.58
C ARG A 348 -5.54 18.79 -6.66
N MET A 349 -5.10 19.85 -6.01
CA MET A 349 -3.67 20.21 -5.96
C MET A 349 -2.84 19.15 -5.28
N LEU A 350 -3.22 18.68 -4.08
CA LEU A 350 -2.51 17.64 -3.35
C LEU A 350 -2.46 16.32 -4.13
N ARG A 351 -3.54 15.92 -4.78
CA ARG A 351 -3.57 14.73 -5.64
C ARG A 351 -2.61 14.84 -6.81
N ARG A 352 -2.54 16.02 -7.44
CA ARG A 352 -1.60 16.27 -8.54
C ARG A 352 -0.15 16.19 -8.06
N VAL A 353 0.18 16.82 -6.92
CA VAL A 353 1.52 16.76 -6.32
C VAL A 353 1.92 15.35 -5.95
N LEU A 354 0.97 14.54 -5.43
CA LEU A 354 1.18 13.14 -5.06
C LEU A 354 1.06 12.16 -6.26
N GLY A 355 0.84 12.67 -7.48
CA GLY A 355 0.70 11.82 -8.67
C GLY A 355 -0.56 10.95 -8.70
N MET A 356 -1.57 11.23 -7.86
CA MET A 356 -2.76 10.40 -7.72
C MET A 356 -3.70 10.45 -8.93
N ASP A 357 -3.64 11.50 -9.74
CA ASP A 357 -4.50 11.63 -10.94
C ASP A 357 -4.05 10.66 -12.05
N ALA A 358 -2.74 10.42 -12.20
CA ALA A 358 -2.21 9.38 -13.09
C ALA A 358 -2.63 7.98 -12.63
N LYS A 359 -2.61 7.70 -11.31
CA LYS A 359 -3.08 6.43 -10.73
C LYS A 359 -4.56 6.15 -11.02
N MET A 360 -5.42 7.17 -11.06
CA MET A 360 -6.86 6.97 -11.37
C MET A 360 -7.11 6.56 -12.82
N ALA A 361 -6.26 6.96 -13.78
CA ALA A 361 -6.32 6.45 -15.15
C ALA A 361 -5.92 4.97 -15.20
N GLN A 362 -4.87 4.59 -14.51
CA GLN A 362 -4.35 3.21 -14.42
C GLN A 362 -5.37 2.25 -13.79
N TYR A 363 -6.16 2.68 -12.79
CA TYR A 363 -7.22 1.84 -12.20
C TYR A 363 -8.34 1.50 -13.20
N ARG A 364 -8.68 2.40 -14.14
CA ARG A 364 -9.64 2.10 -15.22
C ARG A 364 -9.07 1.08 -16.20
N ASP A 365 -7.78 1.11 -16.45
CA ASP A 365 -7.09 0.13 -17.30
C ASP A 365 -7.09 -1.24 -16.64
N GLY A 366 -6.85 -1.33 -15.33
CA GLY A 366 -6.96 -2.56 -14.56
C GLY A 366 -8.36 -3.17 -14.61
N GLN A 367 -9.43 -2.37 -14.45
CA GLN A 367 -10.80 -2.88 -14.56
C GLN A 367 -11.14 -3.39 -15.97
N ARG A 368 -10.73 -2.65 -17.01
CA ARG A 368 -10.90 -3.10 -18.40
C ARG A 368 -10.19 -4.42 -18.68
N PHE A 369 -8.94 -4.53 -18.21
CA PHE A 369 -8.14 -5.74 -18.32
C PHE A 369 -8.87 -6.93 -17.67
N VAL A 370 -9.23 -6.82 -16.39
CA VAL A 370 -9.89 -7.91 -15.67
C VAL A 370 -11.23 -8.28 -16.32
N ALA A 371 -12.04 -7.29 -16.71
CA ALA A 371 -13.31 -7.54 -17.38
C ALA A 371 -13.13 -8.28 -18.70
N ALA A 372 -12.14 -7.88 -19.51
CA ALA A 372 -11.83 -8.55 -20.78
C ALA A 372 -11.33 -10.00 -20.55
N ALA A 373 -10.39 -10.18 -19.61
CA ALA A 373 -9.85 -11.49 -19.28
C ALA A 373 -10.94 -12.44 -18.73
N VAL A 374 -11.83 -11.95 -17.87
CA VAL A 374 -12.96 -12.72 -17.35
C VAL A 374 -13.98 -13.03 -18.45
N ALA A 375 -14.23 -12.13 -19.39
CA ALA A 375 -15.11 -12.40 -20.54
C ALA A 375 -14.58 -13.53 -21.42
N GLU A 376 -13.26 -13.65 -21.59
CA GLU A 376 -12.61 -14.65 -22.45
C GLU A 376 -12.36 -16.00 -21.76
N LEU A 377 -12.04 -16.00 -20.46
CA LEU A 377 -11.62 -17.20 -19.72
C LEU A 377 -12.63 -17.64 -18.66
N GLY A 378 -13.64 -16.84 -18.36
CA GLY A 378 -14.44 -16.95 -17.15
C GLY A 378 -13.65 -16.56 -15.90
N MET A 379 -14.35 -16.37 -14.77
CA MET A 379 -13.71 -16.03 -13.49
C MET A 379 -12.72 -17.11 -13.04
N ALA A 380 -13.05 -18.38 -13.19
CA ALA A 380 -12.17 -19.51 -12.83
C ALA A 380 -10.87 -19.50 -13.65
N GLY A 381 -10.96 -19.26 -14.97
CA GLY A 381 -9.77 -19.15 -15.82
C GLY A 381 -8.94 -17.91 -15.54
N PHE A 382 -9.56 -16.79 -15.17
CA PHE A 382 -8.86 -15.61 -14.73
C PHE A 382 -8.10 -15.82 -13.39
N ASN A 383 -8.66 -16.62 -12.49
CA ASN A 383 -8.11 -16.83 -11.14
C ASN A 383 -6.70 -17.44 -11.12
N VAL A 384 -6.22 -18.02 -12.23
CA VAL A 384 -4.84 -18.51 -12.34
C VAL A 384 -3.81 -17.39 -12.07
N VAL A 385 -4.21 -16.13 -12.22
CA VAL A 385 -3.36 -14.96 -11.93
C VAL A 385 -2.85 -14.92 -10.48
N TRP A 386 -3.54 -15.62 -9.57
CA TRP A 386 -3.19 -15.69 -8.15
C TRP A 386 -2.23 -16.83 -7.80
N ASP A 387 -1.94 -17.75 -8.73
CA ASP A 387 -1.18 -18.96 -8.45
C ASP A 387 0.32 -18.69 -8.34
N ALA A 388 0.88 -17.81 -9.19
CA ALA A 388 2.33 -17.53 -9.21
C ALA A 388 2.66 -16.11 -9.73
N PRO A 389 3.83 -15.54 -9.34
CA PRO A 389 4.26 -14.21 -9.79
C PRO A 389 4.37 -14.07 -11.32
N GLU A 390 4.74 -15.15 -12.01
CA GLU A 390 4.93 -15.20 -13.47
C GLU A 390 3.61 -15.04 -14.23
N LEU A 391 2.49 -15.28 -13.56
CA LEU A 391 1.14 -15.16 -14.13
C LEU A 391 0.57 -13.74 -14.00
N LEU A 392 1.23 -12.86 -13.25
CA LEU A 392 0.85 -11.46 -13.20
C LEU A 392 0.92 -10.81 -14.58
N PRO A 393 -0.01 -9.90 -14.91
CA PRO A 393 0.08 -9.13 -16.14
C PRO A 393 1.18 -8.06 -16.04
N SER A 394 1.89 -7.84 -17.13
CA SER A 394 2.71 -6.63 -17.31
C SER A 394 1.83 -5.40 -17.56
N GLU A 395 2.40 -4.19 -17.46
CA GLU A 395 1.69 -2.96 -17.80
C GLU A 395 1.23 -2.94 -19.27
N ALA A 396 2.05 -3.49 -20.19
CA ALA A 396 1.67 -3.63 -21.60
C ALA A 396 0.46 -4.55 -21.78
N GLU A 397 0.39 -5.66 -21.04
CA GLU A 397 -0.74 -6.58 -21.08
C GLU A 397 -2.01 -5.99 -20.42
N LEU A 398 -1.88 -5.08 -19.46
CA LEU A 398 -3.05 -4.35 -18.92
C LEU A 398 -3.72 -3.49 -20.00
N HIS A 399 -2.93 -2.95 -20.94
CA HIS A 399 -3.44 -2.14 -22.07
C HIS A 399 -3.90 -3.01 -23.25
N ALA A 400 -3.41 -4.24 -23.37
CA ALA A 400 -3.73 -5.22 -24.42
C ALA A 400 -4.08 -6.58 -23.78
N PRO A 401 -5.28 -6.72 -23.15
CA PRO A 401 -5.68 -7.92 -22.40
C PRO A 401 -5.58 -9.23 -23.19
N GLU A 402 -5.79 -9.17 -24.51
CA GLU A 402 -5.71 -10.31 -25.42
C GLU A 402 -4.32 -10.96 -25.41
N THR A 403 -3.26 -10.19 -25.16
CA THR A 403 -1.88 -10.71 -25.10
C THR A 403 -1.66 -11.57 -23.86
N TRP A 404 -2.19 -11.13 -22.71
CA TRP A 404 -2.17 -11.91 -21.47
C TRP A 404 -3.01 -13.19 -21.62
N VAL A 405 -4.22 -13.09 -22.16
CA VAL A 405 -5.11 -14.23 -22.39
C VAL A 405 -4.43 -15.27 -23.31
N ALA A 406 -3.78 -14.81 -24.39
CA ALA A 406 -3.03 -15.70 -25.30
C ALA A 406 -1.86 -16.40 -24.57
N ARG A 407 -1.13 -15.68 -23.72
CA ARG A 407 -0.03 -16.22 -22.91
C ARG A 407 -0.53 -17.28 -21.93
N ILE A 408 -1.62 -17.04 -21.23
CA ILE A 408 -2.22 -18.02 -20.30
C ILE A 408 -2.71 -19.27 -21.03
N ARG A 409 -3.40 -19.11 -22.17
CA ARG A 409 -3.85 -20.25 -22.98
C ARG A 409 -2.69 -21.10 -23.53
N ALA A 410 -1.53 -20.50 -23.77
CA ALA A 410 -0.34 -21.23 -24.25
C ALA A 410 0.37 -22.00 -23.13
N GLN A 411 0.11 -21.70 -21.86
CA GLN A 411 0.69 -22.36 -20.68
C GLN A 411 -0.21 -23.44 -20.08
N ALA A 412 -1.51 -23.46 -20.44
CA ALA A 412 -2.49 -24.44 -20.00
C ALA A 412 -2.47 -25.72 -20.87
#